data_70032253f4eb9295c5af0d75921cd3b5
#
_entry.id   70032253f4eb9295c5af0d75921cd3b5
#
_cell.length_a   1.000
_cell.length_b   1.000
_cell.length_c   1.000
_cell.angle_alpha   90.00
_cell.angle_beta   90.00
_cell.angle_gamma   90.00
#
_symmetry.space_group_name_H-M   'P 1'
#
loop_
_entity.id
_entity.type
_entity.pdbx_description
1 polymer ?
#
loop_
_entity_poly.entity_id
_entity_poly.type
_entity_poly.pdbx_seq_one_letter_code
_entity_poly.pdbx_strand_id
1 'polypeptide(L)'
;MILASRTRENLEAVASDIRAAHPDAHVATVVVDLLSQSSVRQAAEEIKKLVPRVDVLINNAAMNTSKRVVSPEGIEGQFAANHLGGFLLTNLLAEHFPTARKARIVNVSSEAH
;
A
#
# COMPACT_ATOMS: atom_id res chain seq x y z
N MET A 1 7.02 -5.97 9.21
CA MET A 1 5.71 -5.54 8.66
C MET A 1 5.77 -4.06 8.31
N ILE A 2 5.23 -3.69 7.17
CA ILE A 2 5.06 -2.29 6.77
C ILE A 2 3.57 -2.01 6.64
N LEU A 3 3.09 -0.98 7.32
CA LEU A 3 1.74 -0.46 7.19
C LEU A 3 1.79 0.75 6.26
N ALA A 4 0.90 0.80 5.28
CA ALA A 4 0.87 1.88 4.31
C ALA A 4 -0.54 2.45 4.18
N SER A 5 -0.68 3.76 4.32
CA SER A 5 -1.95 4.46 4.13
C SER A 5 -1.71 5.96 3.95
N ARG A 6 -2.78 6.72 3.71
CA ARG A 6 -2.70 8.16 3.44
C ARG A 6 -2.40 9.00 4.68
N THR A 7 -2.78 8.54 5.86
CA THR A 7 -2.77 9.36 7.08
C THR A 7 -1.78 8.81 8.08
N ARG A 8 -0.74 9.59 8.38
CA ARG A 8 0.31 9.18 9.32
C ARG A 8 -0.23 8.90 10.72
N GLU A 9 -1.16 9.72 11.21
CA GLU A 9 -1.75 9.52 12.54
C GLU A 9 -2.46 8.18 12.66
N ASN A 10 -3.19 7.77 11.64
CA ASN A 10 -3.86 6.46 11.62
C ASN A 10 -2.84 5.33 11.57
N LEU A 11 -1.78 5.49 10.78
CA LEU A 11 -0.71 4.50 10.70
C LEU A 11 -0.02 4.32 12.06
N GLU A 12 0.32 5.40 12.73
CA GLU A 12 0.99 5.35 14.02
C GLU A 12 0.09 4.75 15.10
N ALA A 13 -1.21 5.05 15.08
CA ALA A 13 -2.17 4.45 16.01
C ALA A 13 -2.24 2.92 15.84
N VAL A 14 -2.36 2.44 14.61
CA VAL A 14 -2.38 1.00 14.31
C VAL A 14 -1.06 0.34 14.66
N ALA A 15 0.06 0.98 14.30
CA ALA A 15 1.39 0.46 14.64
C ALA A 15 1.58 0.33 16.15
N SER A 16 1.12 1.32 16.91
CA SER A 16 1.17 1.29 18.37
C SER A 16 0.36 0.13 18.94
N ASP A 17 -0.86 -0.09 18.42
CA ASP A 17 -1.71 -1.20 18.86
C ASP A 17 -1.06 -2.56 18.56
N ILE A 18 -0.45 -2.71 17.40
CA ILE A 18 0.24 -3.95 17.03
C ILE A 18 1.44 -4.18 17.94
N ARG A 19 2.25 -3.16 18.21
CA ARG A 19 3.41 -3.27 19.10
C ARG A 19 3.00 -3.61 20.54
N ALA A 20 1.87 -3.08 21.00
CA ALA A 20 1.34 -3.40 22.32
C ALA A 20 0.88 -4.85 22.43
N ALA A 21 0.23 -5.36 21.39
CA ALA A 21 -0.24 -6.76 21.34
C ALA A 21 0.89 -7.75 21.06
N HIS A 22 1.91 -7.32 20.29
CA HIS A 22 3.04 -8.15 19.86
C HIS A 22 4.35 -7.40 20.04
N PRO A 23 4.92 -7.36 21.27
CA PRO A 23 6.11 -6.54 21.56
C PRO A 23 7.34 -6.85 20.71
N ASP A 24 7.42 -8.06 20.18
CA ASP A 24 8.54 -8.48 19.32
C ASP A 24 8.34 -8.15 17.84
N ALA A 25 7.19 -7.59 17.48
CA ALA A 25 6.90 -7.26 16.08
C ALA A 25 7.68 -6.03 15.62
N HIS A 26 8.29 -6.14 14.45
CA HIS A 26 8.91 -5.01 13.76
C HIS A 26 7.87 -4.38 12.83
N VAL A 27 7.43 -3.17 13.16
CA VAL A 27 6.40 -2.44 12.41
C VAL A 27 6.95 -1.10 11.96
N ALA A 28 6.96 -0.86 10.66
CA ALA A 28 7.27 0.42 10.06
C ALA A 28 6.04 0.99 9.37
N THR A 29 6.02 2.28 9.14
CA THR A 29 4.91 2.97 8.48
C THR A 29 5.40 3.72 7.27
N VAL A 30 4.60 3.72 6.21
CA VAL A 30 4.85 4.46 4.97
C VAL A 30 3.58 5.19 4.57
N VAL A 31 3.69 6.50 4.37
CA VAL A 31 2.55 7.27 3.86
C VAL A 31 2.46 7.10 2.35
N VAL A 32 1.28 6.73 1.86
CA VAL A 32 1.01 6.61 0.43
C VAL A 32 -0.41 7.02 0.12
N ASP A 33 -0.57 7.83 -0.90
CA ASP A 33 -1.86 8.14 -1.50
C ASP A 33 -1.96 7.39 -2.83
N LEU A 34 -2.76 6.33 -2.86
CA LEU A 34 -2.95 5.51 -4.07
C LEU A 34 -3.60 6.29 -5.22
N LEU A 35 -4.24 7.42 -4.93
CA LEU A 35 -4.79 8.30 -5.95
C LEU A 35 -3.70 9.00 -6.76
N SER A 36 -2.51 9.19 -6.18
CA SER A 36 -1.39 9.92 -6.77
C SER A 36 -0.27 8.98 -7.19
N GLN A 37 0.03 8.90 -8.47
CA GLN A 37 1.12 8.05 -8.97
C GLN A 37 2.48 8.46 -8.40
N SER A 38 2.74 9.76 -8.25
CA SER A 38 4.00 10.22 -7.64
C SER A 38 4.12 9.78 -6.19
N SER A 39 3.03 9.79 -5.42
CA SER A 39 3.01 9.28 -4.05
C SER A 39 3.30 7.77 -4.00
N VAL A 40 2.73 7.00 -4.93
CA VAL A 40 2.98 5.56 -5.04
C VAL A 40 4.45 5.29 -5.34
N ARG A 41 5.05 6.05 -6.26
CA ARG A 41 6.48 5.89 -6.58
C ARG A 41 7.39 6.21 -5.41
N GLN A 42 7.09 7.28 -4.67
CA GLN A 42 7.84 7.63 -3.45
C GLN A 42 7.71 6.55 -2.38
N ALA A 43 6.50 6.03 -2.18
CA ALA A 43 6.27 4.96 -1.22
C ALA A 43 7.03 3.68 -1.59
N ALA A 44 7.06 3.31 -2.86
CA ALA A 44 7.81 2.16 -3.33
C ALA A 44 9.31 2.31 -3.03
N GLU A 45 9.89 3.47 -3.30
CA GLU A 45 11.30 3.74 -2.99
C GLU A 45 11.58 3.68 -1.50
N GLU A 46 10.68 4.21 -0.67
CA GLU A 46 10.80 4.15 0.78
C GLU A 46 10.75 2.71 1.30
N ILE A 47 9.81 1.90 0.79
CA ILE A 47 9.70 0.48 1.14
C ILE A 47 10.98 -0.27 0.79
N LYS A 48 11.53 -0.05 -0.41
CA LYS A 48 12.78 -0.70 -0.84
C LYS A 48 13.96 -0.37 0.05
N LYS A 49 13.97 0.80 0.67
CA LYS A 49 15.03 1.20 1.62
C LYS A 49 14.82 0.59 3.00
N LEU A 50 13.56 0.35 3.39
CA LEU A 50 13.23 -0.17 4.72
C LEU A 50 13.45 -1.67 4.85
N VAL A 51 13.26 -2.43 3.77
CA VAL A 51 13.35 -3.89 3.80
C VAL A 51 14.13 -4.41 2.59
N PRO A 52 14.90 -5.51 2.76
CA PRO A 52 15.66 -6.11 1.66
C PRO A 52 14.79 -6.87 0.66
N ARG A 53 13.57 -7.25 1.08
CA ARG A 53 12.63 -8.01 0.25
C ARG A 53 11.20 -7.82 0.74
N VAL A 54 10.26 -8.09 -0.15
CA VAL A 54 8.83 -8.15 0.18
C VAL A 54 8.36 -9.58 -0.04
N ASP A 55 7.94 -10.26 1.02
CA ASP A 55 7.45 -11.65 0.94
C ASP A 55 5.96 -11.70 0.63
N VAL A 56 5.20 -10.74 1.18
CA VAL A 56 3.74 -10.65 0.96
C VAL A 56 3.36 -9.19 0.77
N LEU A 57 2.66 -8.91 -0.32
CA LEU A 57 2.02 -7.61 -0.56
C LEU A 57 0.51 -7.79 -0.53
N ILE A 58 -0.16 -7.04 0.35
CA ILE A 58 -1.61 -7.07 0.48
C ILE A 58 -2.17 -5.75 -0.03
N ASN A 59 -2.80 -5.78 -1.19
CA ASN A 59 -3.51 -4.65 -1.77
C ASN A 59 -4.95 -4.66 -1.24
N ASN A 60 -5.14 -4.05 -0.07
CA ASN A 60 -6.43 -4.03 0.64
C ASN A 60 -7.09 -2.66 0.63
N ALA A 61 -6.32 -1.58 0.55
CA ALA A 61 -6.84 -0.23 0.62
C ALA A 61 -7.80 0.05 -0.54
N ALA A 62 -8.89 0.71 -0.23
CA ALA A 62 -9.91 1.07 -1.20
C ALA A 62 -10.50 2.44 -0.89
N MET A 63 -10.96 3.11 -1.91
CA MET A 63 -11.68 4.37 -1.83
C MET A 63 -13.09 4.17 -2.36
N ASN A 64 -14.07 4.61 -1.60
CA ASN A 64 -15.45 4.67 -2.05
C ASN A 64 -15.97 6.08 -1.77
N THR A 65 -16.44 6.76 -2.79
CA THR A 65 -16.96 8.12 -2.67
C THR A 65 -18.21 8.28 -3.51
N SER A 66 -19.18 9.01 -2.99
CA SER A 66 -20.40 9.35 -3.71
C SER A 66 -20.19 10.50 -4.71
N LYS A 67 -19.10 11.24 -4.58
CA LYS A 67 -18.76 12.35 -5.48
C LYS A 67 -17.67 11.92 -6.43
N ARG A 68 -17.72 12.43 -7.67
CA ARG A 68 -16.66 12.21 -8.62
C ARG A 68 -15.38 12.90 -8.15
N VAL A 69 -14.32 12.12 -8.06
CA VAL A 69 -12.96 12.60 -7.75
C VAL A 69 -12.07 12.25 -8.95
N VAL A 70 -11.14 13.13 -9.27
CA VAL A 70 -10.18 12.93 -10.36
C VAL A 70 -8.77 12.96 -9.77
N SER A 71 -7.92 12.04 -10.20
CA SER A 71 -6.52 11.99 -9.76
C SER A 71 -5.72 13.19 -10.31
N PRO A 72 -4.54 13.48 -9.75
CA PRO A 72 -3.65 14.49 -10.31
C PRO A 72 -3.33 14.27 -11.80
N GLU A 73 -3.36 13.03 -12.26
CA GLU A 73 -3.08 12.63 -13.64
C GLU A 73 -4.33 12.67 -14.54
N GLY A 74 -5.48 13.13 -14.01
CA GLY A 74 -6.72 13.26 -14.78
C GLY A 74 -7.55 11.97 -14.90
N ILE A 75 -7.28 10.96 -14.08
CA ILE A 75 -7.95 9.66 -14.11
C ILE A 75 -9.08 9.65 -13.08
N GLU A 76 -10.21 8.98 -13.40
CA GLU A 76 -11.30 8.84 -12.44
C GLU A 76 -10.77 8.21 -11.13
N GLY A 77 -11.17 8.82 -9.99
CA GLY A 77 -10.51 8.59 -8.72
C GLY A 77 -10.62 7.19 -8.16
N GLN A 78 -11.78 6.56 -8.22
CA GLN A 78 -11.93 5.20 -7.70
C GLN A 78 -11.12 4.20 -8.52
N PHE A 79 -11.12 4.35 -9.84
CA PHE A 79 -10.28 3.52 -10.71
C PHE A 79 -8.80 3.78 -10.45
N ALA A 80 -8.40 5.03 -10.32
CA ALA A 80 -7.01 5.40 -10.04
C ALA A 80 -6.53 4.82 -8.71
N ALA A 81 -7.30 5.01 -7.63
CA ALA A 81 -6.90 4.55 -6.31
C ALA A 81 -7.06 3.03 -6.13
N ASN A 82 -8.22 2.47 -6.53
CA ASN A 82 -8.57 1.10 -6.21
C ASN A 82 -7.95 0.07 -7.16
N HIS A 83 -7.53 0.49 -8.34
CA HIS A 83 -6.91 -0.40 -9.32
C HIS A 83 -5.50 0.05 -9.70
N LEU A 84 -5.36 1.22 -10.31
CA LEU A 84 -4.07 1.64 -10.87
C LEU A 84 -3.00 1.84 -9.80
N GLY A 85 -3.36 2.40 -8.63
CA GLY A 85 -2.40 2.64 -7.55
C GLY A 85 -1.77 1.35 -7.05
N GLY A 86 -2.57 0.33 -6.76
CA GLY A 86 -2.08 -0.98 -6.34
C GLY A 86 -1.32 -1.70 -7.46
N PHE A 87 -1.79 -1.59 -8.69
CA PHE A 87 -1.09 -2.15 -9.87
C PHE A 87 0.30 -1.54 -10.02
N LEU A 88 0.40 -0.22 -9.94
CA LEU A 88 1.69 0.48 -10.03
C LEU A 88 2.61 0.08 -8.87
N LEU A 89 2.13 0.07 -7.65
CA LEU A 89 2.92 -0.31 -6.48
C LEU A 89 3.45 -1.74 -6.62
N THR A 90 2.60 -2.67 -7.03
CA THR A 90 2.99 -4.07 -7.25
C THR A 90 4.12 -4.17 -8.27
N ASN A 91 4.00 -3.47 -9.39
CA ASN A 91 5.03 -3.50 -10.43
C ASN A 91 6.33 -2.83 -10.00
N LEU A 92 6.26 -1.73 -9.24
CA LEU A 92 7.45 -1.06 -8.71
C LEU A 92 8.20 -1.91 -7.68
N LEU A 93 7.49 -2.76 -6.94
CA LEU A 93 8.07 -3.66 -5.95
C LEU A 93 8.43 -5.05 -6.51
N ALA A 94 8.16 -5.31 -7.78
CA ALA A 94 8.33 -6.63 -8.38
C ALA A 94 9.74 -7.21 -8.19
N GLU A 95 10.77 -6.39 -8.32
CA GLU A 95 12.17 -6.80 -8.14
C GLU A 95 12.54 -7.10 -6.68
N HIS A 96 11.72 -6.67 -5.72
CA HIS A 96 11.90 -6.92 -4.29
C HIS A 96 11.24 -8.22 -3.80
N PHE A 97 10.47 -8.89 -4.67
CA PHE A 97 9.93 -10.20 -4.33
C PHE A 97 11.04 -11.25 -4.45
N PRO A 98 11.19 -12.14 -3.44
CA PRO A 98 12.24 -13.14 -3.49
C PRO A 98 11.99 -14.17 -4.58
N THR A 99 13.05 -14.57 -5.28
CA THR A 99 13.00 -15.63 -6.30
C THR A 99 13.24 -17.02 -5.71
N ALA A 100 13.93 -17.09 -4.55
CA ALA A 100 14.31 -18.34 -3.92
C ALA A 100 13.25 -18.93 -2.97
N ARG A 101 12.17 -18.20 -2.73
CA ARG A 101 11.06 -18.63 -1.86
C ARG A 101 9.74 -18.10 -2.40
N LYS A 102 8.64 -18.67 -1.90
CA LYS A 102 7.31 -18.21 -2.34
C LYS A 102 7.03 -16.79 -1.84
N ALA A 103 6.72 -15.90 -2.77
CA ALA A 103 6.14 -14.60 -2.49
C ALA A 103 4.65 -14.63 -2.83
N ARG A 104 3.88 -13.75 -2.21
CA ARG A 104 2.43 -13.67 -2.45
C ARG A 104 1.99 -12.23 -2.66
N ILE A 105 1.10 -12.07 -3.62
CA ILE A 105 0.36 -10.83 -3.82
C ILE A 105 -1.11 -11.15 -3.55
N VAL A 106 -1.69 -10.47 -2.57
CA VAL A 106 -3.08 -10.66 -2.20
C VAL A 106 -3.86 -9.40 -2.59
N ASN A 107 -4.81 -9.55 -3.49
CA ASN A 107 -5.70 -8.46 -3.89
C ASN A 107 -7.06 -8.69 -3.25
N VAL A 108 -7.47 -7.74 -2.42
CA VAL A 108 -8.79 -7.79 -1.80
C VAL A 108 -9.80 -7.17 -2.76
N SER A 109 -10.86 -7.89 -3.03
CA SER A 109 -11.93 -7.42 -3.90
C SER A 109 -13.29 -7.65 -3.24
N SER A 110 -14.35 -7.15 -3.87
CA SER A 110 -15.71 -7.21 -3.34
C SER A 110 -16.69 -7.49 -4.48
N GLU A 111 -17.84 -8.07 -4.14
CA GLU A 111 -18.96 -8.19 -5.07
C GLU A 111 -19.62 -6.83 -5.34
N ALA A 112 -19.44 -5.86 -4.46
CA ALA A 112 -19.98 -4.50 -4.59
C ALA A 112 -19.08 -3.63 -5.47
N HIS A 113 -19.18 -3.79 -6.78
CA HIS A 113 -18.39 -3.00 -7.74
C HIS A 113 -19.18 -2.62 -8.98
#